data_3cb62e955ca466d2257b27aa7381f6fc
#
_entry.id   3cb62e955ca466d2257b27aa7381f6fc
#
_cell.length_a   1.000
_cell.length_b   1.000
_cell.length_c   1.000
_cell.angle_alpha   90.00
_cell.angle_beta   90.00
_cell.angle_gamma   90.00
#
_symmetry.space_group_name_H-M   'P 1'
#
loop_
_entity.id
_entity.type
_entity.pdbx_description
1 polymer ?
#
loop_
_entity_poly.entity_id
_entity_poly.type
_entity_poly.pdbx_seq_one_letter_code
_entity_poly.pdbx_strand_id
1 'polypeptide(L)'
;MRSNTTFDVTMRYCSGKLSRRRFLKRSAVGLLGLITAVAYTNEPNMRIKSIELFEVRYPTKGYFKFFIGLRGTYGRGAVIVKIIANDGHVGWGQSIPSPLWSYETLETTTIVLQDYLGPILIGRDPLDIDGAHKAMDGALAPGFSTAMPIARSGLDMALHDLAGKLRGQSLSQMWQRAAGGPVTLSWTVNARTLEEAEAVIDAGYKSGYSNFNIKVAPDPKFDVQLARLVRQRAPKGFLWADANGGYDEATALAVAPELADAGVDVLESPLRPNRIGGYQALKKQGALPILMDEGLVSPVELSEFIRLKMLDGAAMKPSRCGGLLPAKRQIEILMDAGLMWLGSGLTDPDISMAAALALFGAFGLKKPAALNGPQFLTADVLAKPLQINNGSATVPSGPGLGVEVDESKVIRLMKETTKSDRIQV
;
A
#
# COMPACT_ATOMS: atom_id res chain seq x y z
N MET A 1 30.93 -44.60 28.22
CA MET A 1 29.84 -45.52 27.79
C MET A 1 28.80 -44.70 27.05
N ARG A 2 28.63 -45.02 25.78
CA ARG A 2 27.70 -44.33 24.87
C ARG A 2 26.30 -44.95 25.00
N SER A 3 25.24 -44.15 24.93
CA SER A 3 23.95 -44.66 24.44
C SER A 3 23.30 -43.60 23.53
N ASN A 4 23.34 -43.87 22.24
CA ASN A 4 22.56 -43.22 21.21
C ASN A 4 21.11 -43.69 21.35
N THR A 5 20.17 -42.76 21.34
CA THR A 5 18.75 -43.06 21.12
C THR A 5 18.30 -42.23 19.92
N THR A 6 18.19 -42.88 18.78
CA THR A 6 17.61 -42.41 17.51
C THR A 6 16.10 -42.53 17.65
N PHE A 7 15.37 -41.42 17.48
CA PHE A 7 13.91 -41.45 17.30
C PHE A 7 13.59 -41.50 15.80
N ASP A 8 13.08 -42.64 15.38
CA ASP A 8 12.58 -42.89 14.04
C ASP A 8 11.08 -42.51 13.99
N VAL A 9 10.71 -41.50 13.18
CA VAL A 9 9.31 -41.09 12.98
C VAL A 9 8.89 -41.58 11.60
N THR A 10 8.26 -42.75 11.58
CA THR A 10 7.67 -43.32 10.37
C THR A 10 6.29 -42.70 10.10
N MET A 11 6.15 -41.84 9.10
CA MET A 11 4.83 -41.44 8.60
C MET A 11 4.25 -42.52 7.70
N ARG A 12 3.10 -43.08 8.11
CA ARG A 12 2.31 -44.00 7.27
C ARG A 12 1.37 -43.17 6.40
N TYR A 13 1.57 -43.25 5.10
CA TYR A 13 0.59 -42.84 4.09
C TYR A 13 -0.51 -43.89 3.91
N CYS A 14 -1.76 -43.52 4.23
CA CYS A 14 -2.90 -44.32 3.85
C CYS A 14 -3.32 -44.03 2.39
N SER A 15 -2.95 -44.88 1.45
CA SER A 15 -3.46 -44.85 0.07
C SER A 15 -4.75 -45.64 -0.03
N GLY A 16 -5.89 -44.98 -0.02
CA GLY A 16 -7.18 -45.59 -0.36
C GLY A 16 -7.41 -45.57 -1.84
N LYS A 17 -7.25 -46.72 -2.51
CA LYS A 17 -7.70 -46.96 -3.88
C LYS A 17 -9.21 -47.15 -3.89
N LEU A 18 -9.95 -46.21 -4.45
CA LEU A 18 -11.36 -46.40 -4.82
C LEU A 18 -11.48 -47.02 -6.21
N SER A 19 -12.02 -48.24 -6.23
CA SER A 19 -12.27 -49.06 -7.37
C SER A 19 -13.39 -48.47 -8.24
N ARG A 20 -13.06 -48.26 -9.55
CA ARG A 20 -14.06 -48.11 -10.61
C ARG A 20 -14.67 -49.46 -10.93
N ARG A 21 -15.96 -49.68 -10.60
CA ARG A 21 -16.87 -50.57 -11.34
C ARG A 21 -18.29 -50.51 -10.79
N ARG A 22 -19.24 -50.35 -11.74
CA ARG A 22 -20.71 -50.48 -11.68
C ARG A 22 -21.48 -49.16 -11.51
N PHE A 23 -21.83 -48.56 -12.67
CA PHE A 23 -23.24 -48.25 -12.97
C PHE A 23 -23.37 -48.02 -14.49
N LEU A 24 -23.65 -49.08 -15.21
CA LEU A 24 -24.22 -49.03 -16.55
C LEU A 24 -25.49 -49.87 -16.51
N LYS A 25 -26.67 -49.24 -16.61
CA LYS A 25 -27.81 -49.74 -17.41
C LYS A 25 -29.00 -48.77 -17.36
N ARG A 26 -29.43 -48.41 -18.59
CA ARG A 26 -30.77 -47.94 -19.05
C ARG A 26 -31.14 -46.50 -18.76
N SER A 27 -31.13 -45.60 -19.79
CA SER A 27 -32.28 -45.44 -20.71
C SER A 27 -31.84 -44.59 -21.90
N ALA A 28 -32.09 -45.06 -23.10
CA ALA A 28 -31.98 -44.35 -24.35
C ALA A 28 -33.26 -43.52 -24.53
N VAL A 29 -33.15 -42.18 -24.59
CA VAL A 29 -34.09 -41.32 -25.30
C VAL A 29 -33.22 -40.23 -25.94
N GLY A 30 -33.34 -40.12 -27.27
CA GLY A 30 -32.51 -39.22 -28.06
C GLY A 30 -32.85 -37.76 -27.84
N LEU A 31 -31.80 -36.98 -27.73
CA LEU A 31 -31.81 -35.55 -28.06
C LEU A 31 -30.51 -35.28 -28.82
N LEU A 32 -30.65 -34.96 -30.11
CA LEU A 32 -29.56 -34.37 -30.88
C LEU A 32 -29.19 -33.02 -30.24
N GLY A 33 -28.23 -33.02 -29.33
CA GLY A 33 -27.59 -31.83 -28.85
C GLY A 33 -26.40 -31.48 -29.76
N LEU A 34 -26.45 -30.34 -30.45
CA LEU A 34 -25.28 -29.74 -31.08
C LEU A 34 -24.17 -29.66 -30.05
N ILE A 35 -23.17 -30.51 -30.16
CA ILE A 35 -21.90 -30.31 -29.47
C ILE A 35 -21.19 -29.18 -30.25
N THR A 36 -21.38 -27.94 -29.82
CA THR A 36 -20.46 -26.89 -30.17
C THR A 36 -19.13 -27.28 -29.50
N ALA A 37 -18.20 -27.77 -30.28
CA ALA A 37 -16.81 -27.87 -29.89
C ALA A 37 -16.34 -26.44 -29.57
N VAL A 38 -16.26 -26.12 -28.30
CA VAL A 38 -15.48 -24.98 -27.87
C VAL A 38 -14.07 -25.30 -28.29
N ALA A 39 -13.63 -24.69 -29.40
CA ALA A 39 -12.23 -24.70 -29.75
C ALA A 39 -11.50 -24.09 -28.55
N TYR A 40 -10.76 -24.89 -27.81
CA TYR A 40 -9.70 -24.43 -26.96
C TYR A 40 -8.69 -23.76 -27.89
N THR A 41 -8.86 -22.49 -28.13
CA THR A 41 -7.78 -21.67 -28.65
C THR A 41 -6.68 -21.79 -27.62
N ASN A 42 -5.54 -22.38 -28.02
CA ASN A 42 -4.30 -22.24 -27.27
C ASN A 42 -4.08 -20.74 -27.09
N GLU A 43 -4.52 -20.20 -25.96
CA GLU A 43 -4.13 -18.84 -25.59
C GLU A 43 -2.60 -18.83 -25.63
N PRO A 44 -1.98 -17.87 -26.31
CA PRO A 44 -0.53 -17.80 -26.33
C PRO A 44 -0.05 -17.81 -24.90
N ASN A 45 0.88 -18.74 -24.58
CA ASN A 45 1.40 -18.95 -23.25
C ASN A 45 2.06 -17.64 -22.77
N MET A 46 1.24 -16.76 -22.16
CA MET A 46 1.63 -15.42 -21.75
C MET A 46 2.74 -15.50 -20.71
N ARG A 47 3.84 -14.79 -20.95
CA ARG A 47 5.04 -14.83 -20.09
C ARG A 47 5.60 -13.45 -19.88
N ILE A 48 6.12 -13.20 -18.69
CA ILE A 48 6.94 -12.03 -18.40
C ILE A 48 8.24 -12.18 -19.18
N LYS A 49 8.49 -11.27 -20.15
CA LYS A 49 9.67 -11.25 -20.99
C LYS A 49 10.84 -10.54 -20.31
N SER A 50 10.58 -9.37 -19.74
CA SER A 50 11.60 -8.55 -19.08
C SER A 50 10.99 -7.64 -18.04
N ILE A 51 11.83 -7.17 -17.12
CA ILE A 51 11.51 -6.18 -16.10
C ILE A 51 12.57 -5.08 -16.21
N GLU A 52 12.13 -3.84 -16.35
CA GLU A 52 12.97 -2.65 -16.40
C GLU A 52 12.73 -1.82 -15.14
N LEU A 53 13.79 -1.29 -14.54
CA LEU A 53 13.76 -0.51 -13.31
C LEU A 53 14.31 0.89 -13.57
N PHE A 54 13.59 1.89 -13.08
CA PHE A 54 13.98 3.29 -13.19
C PHE A 54 14.05 3.88 -11.79
N GLU A 55 15.27 4.12 -11.31
CA GLU A 55 15.50 4.83 -10.06
C GLU A 55 15.27 6.32 -10.28
N VAL A 56 14.32 6.89 -9.54
CA VAL A 56 13.91 8.29 -9.72
C VAL A 56 13.79 9.00 -8.38
N ARG A 57 13.90 10.32 -8.40
CA ARG A 57 13.65 11.18 -7.26
C ARG A 57 12.75 12.33 -7.70
N TYR A 58 11.50 12.30 -7.22
CA TYR A 58 10.54 13.36 -7.49
C TYR A 58 10.94 14.62 -6.74
N PRO A 59 11.02 15.77 -7.42
CA PRO A 59 11.23 17.04 -6.77
C PRO A 59 10.00 17.43 -5.93
N THR A 60 10.25 18.15 -4.83
CA THR A 60 9.24 18.48 -3.85
C THR A 60 9.13 19.97 -3.62
N LYS A 61 7.98 20.43 -3.18
CA LYS A 61 7.74 21.76 -2.64
C LYS A 61 7.54 21.66 -1.11
N GLY A 62 8.18 22.56 -0.38
CA GLY A 62 8.14 22.54 1.08
C GLY A 62 9.01 21.44 1.69
N TYR A 63 9.08 21.44 3.01
CA TYR A 63 9.86 20.49 3.79
C TYR A 63 8.99 19.38 4.37
N PHE A 64 9.47 18.15 4.24
CA PHE A 64 8.91 16.99 4.94
C PHE A 64 10.05 16.04 5.28
N LYS A 65 10.19 15.67 6.57
CA LYS A 65 11.34 14.90 7.08
C LYS A 65 11.61 13.60 6.34
N PHE A 66 10.57 12.97 5.79
CA PHE A 66 10.67 11.69 5.09
C PHE A 66 11.22 11.78 3.65
N PHE A 67 11.53 12.98 3.16
CA PHE A 67 12.14 13.18 1.83
C PHE A 67 13.66 13.21 1.84
N ILE A 68 14.28 13.09 3.00
CA ILE A 68 15.74 13.03 3.13
C ILE A 68 16.21 11.62 2.81
N GLY A 69 17.06 11.50 1.79
CA GLY A 69 17.71 10.27 1.38
C GLY A 69 19.19 10.21 1.77
N LEU A 70 19.92 9.33 1.08
CA LEU A 70 21.34 9.11 1.30
C LEU A 70 22.14 10.41 1.18
N ARG A 71 23.07 10.63 2.09
CA ARG A 71 23.96 11.82 2.15
C ARG A 71 23.22 13.15 2.14
N GLY A 72 22.00 13.18 2.66
CA GLY A 72 21.19 14.41 2.73
C GLY A 72 20.55 14.83 1.42
N THR A 73 20.57 13.99 0.38
CA THR A 73 19.78 14.22 -0.85
C THR A 73 18.33 14.42 -0.50
N TYR A 74 17.67 15.39 -1.16
CA TYR A 74 16.28 15.76 -0.86
C TYR A 74 15.35 15.51 -2.04
N GLY A 75 14.19 14.95 -1.77
CA GLY A 75 13.18 14.59 -2.75
C GLY A 75 12.54 13.25 -2.45
N ARG A 76 11.45 12.92 -3.12
CA ARG A 76 10.76 11.64 -2.91
C ARG A 76 11.37 10.57 -3.81
N GLY A 77 12.23 9.72 -3.24
CA GLY A 77 12.83 8.58 -3.95
C GLY A 77 11.78 7.53 -4.30
N ALA A 78 11.90 6.94 -5.49
CA ALA A 78 11.07 5.83 -5.94
C ALA A 78 11.82 4.98 -6.97
N VAL A 79 11.47 3.68 -7.05
CA VAL A 79 11.84 2.81 -8.17
C VAL A 79 10.57 2.54 -8.97
N ILE A 80 10.53 3.05 -10.21
CA ILE A 80 9.46 2.73 -11.15
C ILE A 80 9.78 1.39 -11.79
N VAL A 81 8.80 0.49 -11.80
CA VAL A 81 8.90 -0.87 -12.32
C VAL A 81 8.09 -0.97 -13.59
N LYS A 82 8.70 -1.46 -14.69
CA LYS A 82 8.04 -1.74 -15.96
C LYS A 82 8.18 -3.24 -16.26
N ILE A 83 7.07 -3.96 -16.28
CA ILE A 83 7.01 -5.38 -16.66
C ILE A 83 6.52 -5.47 -18.09
N ILE A 84 7.26 -6.20 -18.92
CA ILE A 84 6.94 -6.40 -20.34
C ILE A 84 6.62 -7.85 -20.59
N ALA A 85 5.45 -8.13 -21.15
CA ALA A 85 5.04 -9.46 -21.57
C ALA A 85 5.61 -9.83 -22.95
N ASN A 86 5.59 -11.12 -23.27
CA ASN A 86 6.14 -11.62 -24.55
C ASN A 86 5.38 -11.16 -25.79
N ASP A 87 4.14 -10.71 -25.64
CA ASP A 87 3.31 -10.11 -26.69
C ASP A 87 3.46 -8.57 -26.81
N GLY A 88 4.27 -7.95 -25.92
CA GLY A 88 4.55 -6.53 -25.91
C GLY A 88 3.66 -5.70 -24.98
N HIS A 89 2.67 -6.28 -24.32
CA HIS A 89 1.93 -5.55 -23.27
C HIS A 89 2.85 -5.15 -22.11
N VAL A 90 2.56 -3.98 -21.53
CA VAL A 90 3.38 -3.36 -20.49
C VAL A 90 2.52 -3.05 -19.27
N GLY A 91 3.00 -3.48 -18.09
CA GLY A 91 2.47 -3.07 -16.80
C GLY A 91 3.46 -2.19 -16.03
N TRP A 92 2.94 -1.19 -15.35
CA TRP A 92 3.72 -0.24 -14.57
C TRP A 92 3.39 -0.30 -13.08
N GLY A 93 4.42 -0.18 -12.25
CA GLY A 93 4.29 -0.12 -10.80
C GLY A 93 5.34 0.78 -10.19
N GLN A 94 5.27 0.98 -8.87
CA GLN A 94 6.16 1.91 -8.19
C GLN A 94 6.42 1.50 -6.75
N SER A 95 7.68 1.37 -6.39
CA SER A 95 8.16 1.19 -5.01
C SER A 95 8.63 2.53 -4.48
N ILE A 96 8.21 2.89 -3.26
CA ILE A 96 8.49 4.22 -2.69
C ILE A 96 9.11 4.13 -1.29
N PRO A 97 10.38 3.69 -1.20
CA PRO A 97 11.09 3.54 0.08
C PRO A 97 11.34 4.88 0.78
N SER A 98 11.50 4.84 2.10
CA SER A 98 11.86 6.01 2.91
C SER A 98 12.68 5.58 4.11
N PRO A 99 13.98 5.88 4.17
CA PRO A 99 14.88 5.43 5.24
C PRO A 99 14.57 6.02 6.60
N LEU A 100 13.86 7.16 6.66
CA LEU A 100 13.44 7.79 7.92
C LEU A 100 12.06 7.31 8.42
N TRP A 101 11.40 6.44 7.66
CA TRP A 101 10.10 5.89 8.01
C TRP A 101 10.12 4.36 8.11
N SER A 102 10.92 3.69 7.25
CA SER A 102 11.07 2.25 7.14
C SER A 102 12.56 1.90 7.08
N TYR A 103 12.89 0.61 7.10
CA TYR A 103 14.26 0.11 6.89
C TYR A 103 14.65 -0.01 5.41
N GLU A 104 13.70 0.19 4.49
CA GLU A 104 13.98 0.15 3.04
C GLU A 104 14.43 1.52 2.54
N THR A 105 15.57 1.53 1.84
CA THR A 105 16.14 2.70 1.18
C THR A 105 15.98 2.58 -0.34
N LEU A 106 16.21 3.67 -1.06
CA LEU A 106 16.17 3.64 -2.53
C LEU A 106 17.15 2.61 -3.08
N GLU A 107 18.36 2.57 -2.52
CA GLU A 107 19.44 1.69 -2.93
C GLU A 107 19.11 0.22 -2.62
N THR A 108 18.64 -0.10 -1.41
CA THR A 108 18.28 -1.49 -1.05
C THR A 108 17.09 -1.97 -1.86
N THR A 109 16.12 -1.11 -2.12
CA THR A 109 14.96 -1.42 -2.98
C THR A 109 15.40 -1.72 -4.40
N THR A 110 16.30 -0.91 -4.99
CA THR A 110 16.81 -1.12 -6.34
C THR A 110 17.56 -2.46 -6.44
N ILE A 111 18.49 -2.72 -5.52
CA ILE A 111 19.26 -3.98 -5.51
C ILE A 111 18.34 -5.19 -5.35
N VAL A 112 17.39 -5.13 -4.44
CA VAL A 112 16.47 -6.25 -4.19
C VAL A 112 15.59 -6.53 -5.40
N LEU A 113 15.09 -5.49 -6.07
CA LEU A 113 14.31 -5.66 -7.28
C LEU A 113 15.16 -6.20 -8.44
N GLN A 114 16.39 -5.71 -8.59
CA GLN A 114 17.28 -6.06 -9.69
C GLN A 114 17.83 -7.48 -9.57
N ASP A 115 18.31 -7.87 -8.36
CA ASP A 115 19.14 -9.05 -8.19
C ASP A 115 18.39 -10.24 -7.58
N TYR A 116 17.26 -10.01 -6.90
CA TYR A 116 16.51 -11.04 -6.19
C TYR A 116 15.09 -11.25 -6.72
N LEU A 117 14.25 -10.20 -6.73
CA LEU A 117 12.82 -10.36 -6.97
C LEU A 117 12.45 -10.27 -8.45
N GLY A 118 13.12 -9.43 -9.24
CA GLY A 118 12.86 -9.31 -10.68
C GLY A 118 13.19 -10.60 -11.43
N PRO A 119 14.41 -11.15 -11.30
CA PRO A 119 14.85 -12.33 -12.08
C PRO A 119 13.94 -13.55 -11.90
N ILE A 120 13.40 -13.78 -10.72
CA ILE A 120 12.54 -14.95 -10.44
C ILE A 120 11.15 -14.84 -11.08
N LEU A 121 10.73 -13.67 -11.53
CA LEU A 121 9.46 -13.44 -12.19
C LEU A 121 9.57 -13.62 -13.72
N ILE A 122 10.76 -13.54 -14.30
CA ILE A 122 10.97 -13.75 -15.74
C ILE A 122 10.52 -15.15 -16.14
N GLY A 123 9.75 -15.23 -17.24
CA GLY A 123 9.18 -16.48 -17.73
C GLY A 123 7.92 -16.97 -17.00
N ARG A 124 7.48 -16.29 -15.94
CA ARG A 124 6.22 -16.61 -15.25
C ARG A 124 5.02 -16.05 -15.99
N ASP A 125 3.86 -16.61 -15.69
CA ASP A 125 2.57 -16.10 -16.14
C ASP A 125 2.27 -14.79 -15.38
N PRO A 126 2.08 -13.66 -16.08
CA PRO A 126 1.75 -12.39 -15.43
C PRO A 126 0.34 -12.37 -14.81
N LEU A 127 -0.52 -13.31 -15.16
CA LEU A 127 -1.86 -13.43 -14.61
C LEU A 127 -1.89 -14.20 -13.27
N ASP A 128 -0.81 -14.93 -12.93
CA ASP A 128 -0.67 -15.66 -11.66
C ASP A 128 0.03 -14.78 -10.59
N ILE A 129 -0.68 -13.76 -10.12
CA ILE A 129 -0.15 -12.82 -9.12
C ILE A 129 0.13 -13.53 -7.79
N ASP A 130 -0.74 -14.46 -7.36
CA ASP A 130 -0.52 -15.26 -6.15
C ASP A 130 0.76 -16.11 -6.26
N GLY A 131 0.99 -16.74 -7.41
CA GLY A 131 2.21 -17.49 -7.68
C GLY A 131 3.46 -16.61 -7.71
N ALA A 132 3.34 -15.37 -8.18
CA ALA A 132 4.43 -14.39 -8.12
C ALA A 132 4.80 -14.04 -6.67
N HIS A 133 3.81 -13.80 -5.79
CA HIS A 133 4.05 -13.57 -4.36
C HIS A 133 4.71 -14.76 -3.68
N LYS A 134 4.24 -15.99 -3.93
CA LYS A 134 4.87 -17.22 -3.42
C LYS A 134 6.33 -17.38 -3.89
N ALA A 135 6.61 -17.00 -5.13
CA ALA A 135 7.98 -17.03 -5.65
C ALA A 135 8.87 -15.99 -4.95
N MET A 136 8.36 -14.77 -4.71
CA MET A 136 9.06 -13.74 -3.96
C MET A 136 9.33 -14.17 -2.51
N ASP A 137 8.41 -14.90 -1.85
CA ASP A 137 8.61 -15.47 -0.51
C ASP A 137 9.67 -16.57 -0.51
N GLY A 138 9.79 -17.32 -1.60
CA GLY A 138 10.86 -18.32 -1.78
C GLY A 138 12.24 -17.69 -2.03
N ALA A 139 12.31 -16.52 -2.64
CA ALA A 139 13.58 -15.83 -2.92
C ALA A 139 14.13 -15.06 -1.71
N LEU A 140 13.24 -14.43 -0.96
CA LEU A 140 13.58 -13.71 0.27
C LEU A 140 12.60 -14.13 1.37
N ALA A 141 13.09 -14.95 2.29
CA ALA A 141 12.29 -15.48 3.39
C ALA A 141 11.66 -14.34 4.21
N PRO A 142 10.39 -14.46 4.57
CA PRO A 142 9.70 -13.42 5.34
C PRO A 142 10.28 -13.24 6.75
N GLY A 143 11.00 -14.23 7.28
CA GLY A 143 11.59 -14.13 8.62
C GLY A 143 10.54 -13.82 9.68
N PHE A 144 10.69 -12.67 10.35
CA PHE A 144 9.71 -12.18 11.33
C PHE A 144 8.49 -11.52 10.66
N SER A 145 8.67 -10.96 9.45
CA SER A 145 7.68 -10.19 8.71
C SER A 145 7.90 -10.38 7.21
N THR A 146 7.03 -9.83 6.36
CA THR A 146 7.23 -9.83 4.91
C THR A 146 8.58 -9.19 4.56
N ALA A 147 9.43 -9.91 3.84
CA ALA A 147 10.71 -9.38 3.40
C ALA A 147 10.52 -8.29 2.34
N MET A 148 11.12 -7.12 2.57
CA MET A 148 11.16 -6.00 1.63
C MET A 148 9.77 -5.62 1.06
N PRO A 149 8.78 -5.32 1.91
CA PRO A 149 7.41 -5.10 1.45
C PRO A 149 7.26 -3.89 0.53
N ILE A 150 8.05 -2.83 0.72
CA ILE A 150 8.01 -1.66 -0.17
C ILE A 150 8.59 -2.00 -1.55
N ALA A 151 9.69 -2.74 -1.61
CA ALA A 151 10.24 -3.21 -2.89
C ALA A 151 9.21 -4.08 -3.65
N ARG A 152 8.57 -5.03 -2.96
CA ARG A 152 7.53 -5.90 -3.56
C ARG A 152 6.35 -5.14 -4.12
N SER A 153 5.99 -4.00 -3.51
CA SER A 153 4.80 -3.24 -3.92
C SER A 153 4.87 -2.78 -5.37
N GLY A 154 6.05 -2.40 -5.86
CA GLY A 154 6.25 -2.00 -7.25
C GLY A 154 6.02 -3.14 -8.24
N LEU A 155 6.52 -4.34 -7.94
CA LEU A 155 6.28 -5.52 -8.78
C LEU A 155 4.80 -5.94 -8.75
N ASP A 156 4.19 -5.95 -7.59
CA ASP A 156 2.77 -6.28 -7.43
C ASP A 156 1.86 -5.32 -8.21
N MET A 157 2.09 -4.00 -8.08
CA MET A 157 1.33 -3.00 -8.83
C MET A 157 1.52 -3.16 -10.33
N ALA A 158 2.76 -3.42 -10.80
CA ALA A 158 3.04 -3.64 -12.21
C ALA A 158 2.38 -4.93 -12.75
N LEU A 159 2.32 -6.00 -11.96
CA LEU A 159 1.60 -7.23 -12.30
C LEU A 159 0.09 -6.99 -12.39
N HIS A 160 -0.49 -6.25 -11.45
CA HIS A 160 -1.92 -5.89 -11.49
C HIS A 160 -2.25 -5.00 -12.70
N ASP A 161 -1.39 -4.05 -13.02
CA ASP A 161 -1.56 -3.19 -14.20
C ASP A 161 -1.50 -4.02 -15.49
N LEU A 162 -0.49 -4.89 -15.63
CA LEU A 162 -0.33 -5.78 -16.77
C LEU A 162 -1.51 -6.76 -16.90
N ALA A 163 -1.88 -7.41 -15.81
CA ALA A 163 -2.99 -8.38 -15.81
C ALA A 163 -4.33 -7.71 -16.19
N GLY A 164 -4.58 -6.51 -15.70
CA GLY A 164 -5.77 -5.74 -16.06
C GLY A 164 -5.78 -5.33 -17.53
N LYS A 165 -4.65 -4.89 -18.07
CA LYS A 165 -4.50 -4.56 -19.50
C LYS A 165 -4.68 -5.77 -20.40
N LEU A 166 -4.07 -6.92 -20.06
CA LEU A 166 -4.23 -8.17 -20.77
C LEU A 166 -5.70 -8.66 -20.80
N ARG A 167 -6.45 -8.43 -19.73
CA ARG A 167 -7.87 -8.79 -19.61
C ARG A 167 -8.83 -7.73 -20.12
N GLY A 168 -8.35 -6.53 -20.45
CA GLY A 168 -9.20 -5.37 -20.76
C GLY A 168 -10.06 -4.93 -19.57
N GLN A 169 -9.62 -5.17 -18.33
CA GLN A 169 -10.37 -4.95 -17.10
C GLN A 169 -9.69 -3.95 -16.17
N SER A 170 -10.47 -3.11 -15.51
CA SER A 170 -10.00 -2.32 -14.36
C SER A 170 -9.77 -3.21 -13.15
N LEU A 171 -9.05 -2.72 -12.14
CA LEU A 171 -8.82 -3.48 -10.90
C LEU A 171 -10.12 -3.84 -10.18
N SER A 172 -11.11 -2.94 -10.15
CA SER A 172 -12.41 -3.24 -9.55
C SER A 172 -13.11 -4.41 -10.26
N GLN A 173 -13.07 -4.45 -11.60
CA GLN A 173 -13.61 -5.56 -12.38
C GLN A 173 -12.85 -6.87 -12.13
N MET A 174 -11.50 -6.82 -12.08
CA MET A 174 -10.69 -8.01 -11.75
C MET A 174 -11.03 -8.58 -10.37
N TRP A 175 -11.38 -7.73 -9.42
CA TRP A 175 -11.78 -8.13 -8.06
C TRP A 175 -13.28 -8.36 -7.90
N GLN A 176 -14.07 -8.32 -8.99
CA GLN A 176 -15.53 -8.49 -9.00
C GLN A 176 -16.22 -7.51 -8.04
N ARG A 177 -15.76 -6.26 -8.03
CA ARG A 177 -16.31 -5.17 -7.22
C ARG A 177 -16.89 -4.08 -8.11
N ALA A 178 -17.81 -3.32 -7.54
CA ALA A 178 -18.35 -2.14 -8.22
C ALA A 178 -17.23 -1.10 -8.47
N ALA A 179 -17.34 -0.36 -9.56
CA ALA A 179 -16.50 0.82 -9.75
C ALA A 179 -16.71 1.80 -8.61
N GLY A 180 -15.61 2.26 -8.00
CA GLY A 180 -15.68 3.19 -6.88
C GLY A 180 -16.06 4.60 -7.32
N GLY A 181 -16.74 5.33 -6.43
CA GLY A 181 -16.87 6.77 -6.53
C GLY A 181 -15.57 7.51 -6.18
N PRO A 182 -15.55 8.84 -6.29
CA PRO A 182 -14.39 9.64 -5.92
C PRO A 182 -13.95 9.39 -4.48
N VAL A 183 -12.65 9.41 -4.23
CA VAL A 183 -12.05 9.28 -2.88
C VAL A 183 -11.89 10.66 -2.29
N THR A 184 -12.55 10.91 -1.15
CA THR A 184 -12.34 12.14 -0.38
C THR A 184 -10.94 12.12 0.22
N LEU A 185 -10.24 13.25 0.17
CA LEU A 185 -8.88 13.40 0.68
C LEU A 185 -8.84 14.28 1.93
N SER A 186 -7.82 14.07 2.76
CA SER A 186 -7.43 14.96 3.84
C SER A 186 -6.16 15.72 3.47
N TRP A 187 -6.06 16.97 3.95
CA TRP A 187 -4.85 17.79 3.80
C TRP A 187 -3.91 17.56 4.97
N THR A 188 -2.63 17.32 4.68
CA THR A 188 -1.63 17.10 5.72
C THR A 188 -1.12 18.41 6.30
N VAL A 189 -1.27 18.59 7.61
CA VAL A 189 -0.68 19.70 8.35
C VAL A 189 0.57 19.20 9.07
N ASN A 190 1.74 19.58 8.54
CA ASN A 190 3.05 19.32 9.11
C ASN A 190 3.70 20.69 9.36
N ALA A 191 3.62 21.17 10.60
CA ALA A 191 4.06 22.51 10.98
C ALA A 191 4.88 22.44 12.27
N ARG A 192 5.79 23.39 12.44
CA ARG A 192 6.64 23.52 13.64
C ARG A 192 6.15 24.61 14.57
N THR A 193 5.32 25.52 14.06
CA THR A 193 4.68 26.60 14.84
C THR A 193 3.19 26.69 14.47
N LEU A 194 2.38 27.34 15.30
CA LEU A 194 0.97 27.55 15.02
C LEU A 194 0.75 28.47 13.83
N GLU A 195 1.61 29.45 13.61
CA GLU A 195 1.58 30.36 12.46
C GLU A 195 1.83 29.59 11.15
N GLU A 196 2.82 28.68 11.14
CA GLU A 196 3.03 27.77 10.00
C GLU A 196 1.79 26.89 9.77
N ALA A 197 1.16 26.40 10.85
CA ALA A 197 -0.04 25.58 10.77
C ALA A 197 -1.22 26.34 10.14
N GLU A 198 -1.45 27.59 10.54
CA GLU A 198 -2.50 28.45 9.95
C GLU A 198 -2.31 28.60 8.43
N ALA A 199 -1.09 28.89 8.00
CA ALA A 199 -0.77 29.04 6.59
C ALA A 199 -1.01 27.72 5.80
N VAL A 200 -0.66 26.55 6.39
CA VAL A 200 -0.88 25.24 5.78
C VAL A 200 -2.38 24.90 5.73
N ILE A 201 -3.15 25.22 6.76
CA ILE A 201 -4.60 25.03 6.79
C ILE A 201 -5.27 25.90 5.71
N ASP A 202 -4.89 27.17 5.60
CA ASP A 202 -5.42 28.08 4.58
C ASP A 202 -5.13 27.60 3.16
N ALA A 203 -3.92 27.05 2.92
CA ALA A 203 -3.59 26.42 1.64
C ALA A 203 -4.48 25.21 1.34
N GLY A 204 -4.79 24.40 2.35
CA GLY A 204 -5.74 23.29 2.23
C GLY A 204 -7.14 23.75 1.83
N TYR A 205 -7.67 24.77 2.50
CA TYR A 205 -8.98 25.34 2.14
C TYR A 205 -9.01 25.94 0.74
N LYS A 206 -7.98 26.71 0.36
CA LYS A 206 -7.85 27.25 -1.00
C LYS A 206 -7.85 26.17 -2.07
N SER A 207 -7.36 24.97 -1.71
CA SER A 207 -7.38 23.79 -2.57
C SER A 207 -8.67 22.94 -2.45
N GLY A 208 -9.67 23.41 -1.69
CA GLY A 208 -10.99 22.78 -1.54
C GLY A 208 -11.05 21.64 -0.52
N TYR A 209 -10.03 21.50 0.35
CA TYR A 209 -10.03 20.46 1.40
C TYR A 209 -10.79 20.96 2.64
N SER A 210 -11.51 20.05 3.28
CA SER A 210 -12.21 20.29 4.54
C SER A 210 -11.86 19.29 5.65
N ASN A 211 -11.05 18.27 5.32
CA ASN A 211 -10.57 17.25 6.23
C ASN A 211 -9.07 17.37 6.39
N PHE A 212 -8.55 17.11 7.58
CA PHE A 212 -7.14 17.35 7.90
C PHE A 212 -6.51 16.15 8.59
N ASN A 213 -5.24 15.91 8.24
CA ASN A 213 -4.34 14.98 8.91
C ASN A 213 -3.20 15.80 9.52
N ILE A 214 -3.11 15.85 10.86
CA ILE A 214 -2.06 16.57 11.57
C ILE A 214 -0.93 15.63 11.97
N LYS A 215 0.31 16.08 11.82
CA LYS A 215 1.47 15.39 12.35
C LYS A 215 1.73 15.87 13.77
N VAL A 216 1.70 14.92 14.71
CA VAL A 216 1.91 15.15 16.15
C VAL A 216 3.16 14.42 16.64
N ALA A 217 3.52 14.58 17.92
CA ALA A 217 4.73 14.08 18.57
C ALA A 217 6.03 14.78 18.10
N PRO A 218 6.99 14.99 19.02
CA PRO A 218 6.97 14.49 20.40
C PRO A 218 6.47 15.50 21.46
N ASP A 219 5.99 16.69 21.08
CA ASP A 219 5.57 17.74 22.02
C ASP A 219 4.05 17.74 22.26
N PRO A 220 3.54 17.08 23.32
CA PRO A 220 2.11 16.96 23.54
C PRO A 220 1.40 18.30 23.76
N LYS A 221 2.08 19.32 24.27
CA LYS A 221 1.48 20.66 24.46
C LYS A 221 1.23 21.35 23.13
N PHE A 222 2.21 21.32 22.24
CA PHE A 222 2.06 21.82 20.88
C PHE A 222 0.99 21.04 20.12
N ASP A 223 0.99 19.71 20.23
CA ASP A 223 0.11 18.80 19.51
C ASP A 223 -1.37 19.06 19.83
N VAL A 224 -1.70 19.27 21.11
CA VAL A 224 -3.06 19.62 21.57
C VAL A 224 -3.47 21.01 21.07
N GLN A 225 -2.55 21.99 21.08
CA GLN A 225 -2.81 23.33 20.55
C GLN A 225 -3.06 23.28 19.02
N LEU A 226 -2.26 22.51 18.30
CA LEU A 226 -2.42 22.29 16.87
C LEU A 226 -3.79 21.64 16.57
N ALA A 227 -4.18 20.62 17.32
CA ALA A 227 -5.47 19.94 17.16
C ALA A 227 -6.64 20.91 17.38
N ARG A 228 -6.58 21.73 18.44
CA ARG A 228 -7.60 22.76 18.72
C ARG A 228 -7.68 23.80 17.60
N LEU A 229 -6.54 24.27 17.11
CA LEU A 229 -6.48 25.21 15.99
C LEU A 229 -7.16 24.65 14.74
N VAL A 230 -6.80 23.40 14.36
CA VAL A 230 -7.40 22.77 13.19
C VAL A 230 -8.90 22.53 13.41
N ARG A 231 -9.32 22.07 14.58
CA ARG A 231 -10.74 21.86 14.90
C ARG A 231 -11.54 23.17 14.88
N GLN A 232 -10.98 24.27 15.37
CA GLN A 232 -11.59 25.59 15.30
C GLN A 232 -11.79 26.03 13.86
N ARG A 233 -10.82 25.81 12.99
CA ARG A 233 -10.85 26.17 11.58
C ARG A 233 -11.73 25.21 10.76
N ALA A 234 -11.77 23.91 11.11
CA ALA A 234 -12.52 22.85 10.44
C ALA A 234 -13.50 22.14 11.40
N PRO A 235 -14.55 22.79 11.88
CA PRO A 235 -15.41 22.27 12.94
C PRO A 235 -16.17 20.99 12.57
N LYS A 236 -16.40 20.74 11.28
CA LYS A 236 -17.10 19.56 10.76
C LYS A 236 -16.19 18.57 10.01
N GLY A 237 -14.94 18.94 9.79
CA GLY A 237 -13.99 18.11 9.07
C GLY A 237 -13.55 16.91 9.90
N PHE A 238 -13.17 15.82 9.23
CA PHE A 238 -12.49 14.70 9.88
C PHE A 238 -11.07 15.13 10.25
N LEU A 239 -10.71 14.99 11.53
CA LEU A 239 -9.42 15.37 12.08
C LEU A 239 -8.66 14.13 12.55
N TRP A 240 -7.58 13.83 11.87
CA TRP A 240 -6.75 12.66 12.05
C TRP A 240 -5.38 13.08 12.60
N ALA A 241 -5.01 12.63 13.80
CA ALA A 241 -3.69 12.85 14.39
C ALA A 241 -2.79 11.65 14.16
N ASP A 242 -1.60 11.86 13.59
CA ASP A 242 -0.60 10.83 13.32
C ASP A 242 0.72 11.16 14.01
N ALA A 243 1.08 10.32 14.98
CA ALA A 243 2.30 10.47 15.77
C ALA A 243 3.53 9.78 15.17
N ASN A 244 3.38 8.95 14.14
CA ASN A 244 4.45 8.15 13.52
C ASN A 244 5.35 7.45 14.55
N GLY A 245 4.76 6.89 15.61
CA GLY A 245 5.45 6.19 16.69
C GLY A 245 6.29 7.09 17.60
N GLY A 246 6.01 8.39 17.62
CA GLY A 246 6.86 9.41 18.25
C GLY A 246 6.66 9.63 19.74
N TYR A 247 5.61 9.09 20.36
CA TYR A 247 5.43 9.16 21.81
C TYR A 247 6.03 7.95 22.53
N ASP A 248 6.37 8.12 23.81
CA ASP A 248 6.46 7.01 24.75
C ASP A 248 5.07 6.66 25.31
N GLU A 249 4.98 5.54 26.03
CA GLU A 249 3.70 5.02 26.54
C GLU A 249 3.02 5.98 27.53
N ALA A 250 3.78 6.55 28.46
CA ALA A 250 3.24 7.47 29.45
C ALA A 250 2.69 8.75 28.81
N THR A 251 3.45 9.32 27.87
CA THR A 251 3.04 10.48 27.09
C THR A 251 1.81 10.18 26.23
N ALA A 252 1.78 9.04 25.53
CA ALA A 252 0.65 8.65 24.70
C ALA A 252 -0.64 8.50 25.51
N LEU A 253 -0.59 7.86 26.68
CA LEU A 253 -1.73 7.69 27.59
C LEU A 253 -2.20 9.04 28.17
N ALA A 254 -1.29 9.97 28.44
CA ALA A 254 -1.63 11.27 28.96
C ALA A 254 -2.26 12.18 27.87
N VAL A 255 -1.71 12.18 26.66
CA VAL A 255 -2.14 13.09 25.60
C VAL A 255 -3.40 12.63 24.85
N ALA A 256 -3.69 11.33 24.79
CA ALA A 256 -4.83 10.82 24.03
C ALA A 256 -6.18 11.40 24.50
N PRO A 257 -6.50 11.53 25.82
CA PRO A 257 -7.70 12.23 26.26
C PRO A 257 -7.72 13.71 25.88
N GLU A 258 -6.58 14.41 25.96
CA GLU A 258 -6.50 15.84 25.62
C GLU A 258 -6.70 16.07 24.10
N LEU A 259 -6.20 15.16 23.26
CA LEU A 259 -6.45 15.19 21.82
C LEU A 259 -7.93 14.88 21.50
N ALA A 260 -8.56 13.99 22.26
CA ALA A 260 -10.00 13.72 22.13
C ALA A 260 -10.81 14.98 22.48
N ASP A 261 -10.50 15.64 23.60
CA ASP A 261 -11.13 16.90 24.01
C ASP A 261 -10.87 18.06 23.02
N ALA A 262 -9.73 18.03 22.33
CA ALA A 262 -9.41 18.94 21.24
C ALA A 262 -10.17 18.62 19.94
N GLY A 263 -10.93 17.53 19.92
CA GLY A 263 -11.79 17.13 18.81
C GLY A 263 -11.09 16.28 17.73
N VAL A 264 -10.00 15.59 18.06
CA VAL A 264 -9.40 14.59 17.18
C VAL A 264 -10.34 13.40 17.05
N ASP A 265 -10.53 12.89 15.83
CA ASP A 265 -11.41 11.76 15.57
C ASP A 265 -10.70 10.40 15.69
N VAL A 266 -9.41 10.34 15.39
CA VAL A 266 -8.57 9.12 15.47
C VAL A 266 -7.13 9.47 15.79
N LEU A 267 -6.43 8.58 16.50
CA LEU A 267 -5.00 8.67 16.80
C LEU A 267 -4.24 7.52 16.12
N GLU A 268 -3.44 7.86 15.11
CA GLU A 268 -2.63 6.92 14.35
C GLU A 268 -1.25 6.78 14.97
N SER A 269 -0.79 5.54 15.07
CA SER A 269 0.58 5.18 15.46
C SER A 269 1.13 6.01 16.63
N PRO A 270 0.42 6.05 17.80
CA PRO A 270 0.92 6.79 18.95
C PRO A 270 2.29 6.29 19.43
N LEU A 271 2.53 4.99 19.29
CA LEU A 271 3.74 4.28 19.71
C LEU A 271 4.36 3.53 18.55
N ARG A 272 5.60 3.10 18.69
CA ARG A 272 6.20 2.13 17.76
C ARG A 272 5.40 0.81 17.80
N PRO A 273 5.24 0.09 16.67
CA PRO A 273 4.32 -1.05 16.57
C PRO A 273 4.67 -2.23 17.49
N ASN A 274 5.92 -2.35 17.92
CA ASN A 274 6.37 -3.38 18.85
C ASN A 274 6.06 -3.09 20.34
N ARG A 275 5.41 -1.96 20.65
CA ARG A 275 4.99 -1.61 22.02
C ARG A 275 3.59 -2.18 22.31
N ILE A 276 3.50 -3.51 22.31
CA ILE A 276 2.23 -4.26 22.43
C ILE A 276 1.43 -3.85 23.66
N GLY A 277 2.08 -3.85 24.86
CA GLY A 277 1.42 -3.48 26.12
C GLY A 277 0.87 -2.04 26.10
N GLY A 278 1.62 -1.10 25.53
CA GLY A 278 1.19 0.29 25.40
C GLY A 278 -0.03 0.45 24.49
N TYR A 279 -0.07 -0.24 23.34
CA TYR A 279 -1.26 -0.26 22.49
C TYR A 279 -2.48 -0.87 23.22
N GLN A 280 -2.28 -1.95 23.95
CA GLN A 280 -3.34 -2.55 24.76
C GLN A 280 -3.84 -1.61 25.86
N ALA A 281 -2.94 -0.85 26.50
CA ALA A 281 -3.29 0.16 27.51
C ALA A 281 -4.10 1.31 26.89
N LEU A 282 -3.69 1.85 25.75
CA LEU A 282 -4.43 2.88 25.00
C LEU A 282 -5.82 2.38 24.57
N LYS A 283 -5.91 1.17 24.06
CA LYS A 283 -7.20 0.53 23.74
C LYS A 283 -8.10 0.39 24.97
N LYS A 284 -7.55 0.00 26.12
CA LYS A 284 -8.29 -0.11 27.38
C LYS A 284 -8.74 1.25 27.90
N GLN A 285 -7.92 2.29 27.72
CA GLN A 285 -8.27 3.66 28.08
C GLN A 285 -9.47 4.17 27.27
N GLY A 286 -9.51 3.87 25.96
CA GLY A 286 -10.65 4.18 25.09
C GLY A 286 -10.90 5.66 24.84
N ALA A 287 -9.90 6.52 25.02
CA ALA A 287 -10.03 7.98 24.80
C ALA A 287 -10.28 8.32 23.32
N LEU A 288 -9.56 7.64 22.42
CA LEU A 288 -9.67 7.77 20.95
C LEU A 288 -9.58 6.41 20.29
N PRO A 289 -10.19 6.22 19.10
CA PRO A 289 -9.88 5.09 18.24
C PRO A 289 -8.39 5.10 17.88
N ILE A 290 -7.70 3.98 18.11
CA ILE A 290 -6.26 3.79 17.83
C ILE A 290 -6.08 3.09 16.50
N LEU A 291 -5.38 3.72 15.57
CA LEU A 291 -5.04 3.14 14.28
C LEU A 291 -3.57 2.74 14.23
N MET A 292 -3.29 1.64 13.53
CA MET A 292 -1.94 1.18 13.26
C MET A 292 -1.56 1.51 11.82
N ASP A 293 -0.31 1.94 11.62
CA ASP A 293 0.32 2.15 10.30
C ASP A 293 1.59 1.31 10.14
N GLU A 294 2.69 1.74 10.73
CA GLU A 294 4.04 1.22 10.46
C GLU A 294 4.18 -0.29 10.66
N GLY A 295 3.41 -0.87 11.56
CA GLY A 295 3.45 -2.31 11.87
C GLY A 295 2.66 -3.20 10.91
N LEU A 296 1.85 -2.64 10.02
CA LEU A 296 0.95 -3.43 9.15
C LEU A 296 1.60 -3.76 7.82
N VAL A 297 2.71 -4.49 7.86
CA VAL A 297 3.50 -4.85 6.68
C VAL A 297 2.97 -6.08 5.95
N SER A 298 2.07 -6.86 6.58
CA SER A 298 1.37 -7.99 5.94
C SER A 298 0.02 -8.30 6.60
N PRO A 299 -0.83 -9.15 5.96
CA PRO A 299 -2.04 -9.67 6.57
C PRO A 299 -1.80 -10.46 7.86
N VAL A 300 -0.61 -11.04 8.04
CA VAL A 300 -0.25 -11.85 9.22
C VAL A 300 -0.16 -10.95 10.46
N GLU A 301 0.62 -9.86 10.40
CA GLU A 301 0.75 -8.90 11.49
C GLU A 301 -0.61 -8.29 11.84
N LEU A 302 -1.41 -7.92 10.83
CA LEU A 302 -2.75 -7.38 11.07
C LEU A 302 -3.63 -8.37 11.87
N SER A 303 -3.67 -9.64 11.48
CA SER A 303 -4.44 -10.67 12.16
C SER A 303 -4.00 -10.84 13.61
N GLU A 304 -2.68 -10.83 13.86
CA GLU A 304 -2.13 -10.93 15.21
C GLU A 304 -2.43 -9.68 16.06
N PHE A 305 -2.31 -8.49 15.50
CA PHE A 305 -2.63 -7.25 16.23
C PHE A 305 -4.12 -7.14 16.58
N ILE A 306 -5.00 -7.63 15.71
CA ILE A 306 -6.44 -7.76 16.01
C ILE A 306 -6.65 -8.74 17.17
N ARG A 307 -6.04 -9.93 17.10
CA ARG A 307 -6.12 -10.96 18.14
C ARG A 307 -5.61 -10.44 19.50
N LEU A 308 -4.54 -9.64 19.48
CA LEU A 308 -3.96 -9.00 20.65
C LEU A 308 -4.74 -7.76 21.13
N LYS A 309 -5.80 -7.36 20.44
CA LYS A 309 -6.62 -6.17 20.76
C LYS A 309 -5.79 -4.88 20.82
N MET A 310 -4.90 -4.68 19.87
CA MET A 310 -4.00 -3.54 19.84
C MET A 310 -4.57 -2.32 19.11
N LEU A 311 -5.59 -2.49 18.27
CA LEU A 311 -6.05 -1.44 17.37
C LEU A 311 -7.59 -1.41 17.22
N ASP A 312 -8.12 -0.25 16.81
CA ASP A 312 -9.49 -0.02 16.37
C ASP A 312 -9.61 0.03 14.85
N GLY A 313 -8.48 0.12 14.18
CA GLY A 313 -8.41 0.20 12.74
C GLY A 313 -6.99 0.34 12.20
N ALA A 314 -6.91 0.62 10.92
CA ALA A 314 -5.67 0.69 10.18
C ALA A 314 -5.62 1.89 9.24
N ALA A 315 -4.44 2.51 9.11
CA ALA A 315 -4.10 3.37 7.99
C ALA A 315 -3.56 2.49 6.86
N MET A 316 -4.35 2.28 5.82
CA MET A 316 -4.05 1.36 4.74
C MET A 316 -3.18 2.00 3.67
N LYS A 317 -2.04 1.36 3.36
CA LYS A 317 -1.07 1.81 2.35
C LYS A 317 -0.63 0.61 1.49
N PRO A 318 -1.09 0.46 0.25
CA PRO A 318 -0.62 -0.61 -0.63
C PRO A 318 0.90 -0.61 -0.81
N SER A 319 1.49 0.58 -0.90
CA SER A 319 2.94 0.77 -1.05
C SER A 319 3.78 0.32 0.16
N ARG A 320 3.16 0.17 1.37
CA ARG A 320 3.85 -0.32 2.57
C ARG A 320 3.85 -1.83 2.69
N CYS A 321 2.79 -2.50 2.26
CA CYS A 321 2.49 -3.87 2.68
C CYS A 321 2.68 -4.93 1.58
N GLY A 322 3.48 -4.64 0.57
CA GLY A 322 3.77 -5.57 -0.52
C GLY A 322 2.90 -5.42 -1.76
N GLY A 323 2.10 -4.36 -1.85
CA GLY A 323 1.30 -4.03 -3.01
C GLY A 323 -0.21 -4.21 -2.83
N LEU A 324 -0.91 -4.33 -3.93
CA LEU A 324 -2.38 -4.38 -3.99
C LEU A 324 -2.95 -5.70 -3.46
N LEU A 325 -2.32 -6.84 -3.75
CA LEU A 325 -2.81 -8.15 -3.29
C LEU A 325 -2.85 -8.23 -1.76
N PRO A 326 -1.75 -8.00 -1.02
CA PRO A 326 -1.80 -8.05 0.44
C PRO A 326 -2.59 -6.88 1.05
N ALA A 327 -2.63 -5.70 0.42
CA ALA A 327 -3.46 -4.59 0.90
C ALA A 327 -4.96 -4.91 0.80
N LYS A 328 -5.39 -5.48 -0.34
CA LYS A 328 -6.75 -5.99 -0.53
C LYS A 328 -7.12 -6.97 0.59
N ARG A 329 -6.25 -7.95 0.86
CA ARG A 329 -6.48 -8.93 1.90
C ARG A 329 -6.58 -8.32 3.30
N GLN A 330 -5.76 -7.32 3.62
CA GLN A 330 -5.84 -6.60 4.89
C GLN A 330 -7.17 -5.83 5.03
N ILE A 331 -7.64 -5.16 3.96
CA ILE A 331 -8.94 -4.48 3.99
C ILE A 331 -10.08 -5.48 4.22
N GLU A 332 -10.04 -6.65 3.58
CA GLU A 332 -11.02 -7.72 3.79
C GLU A 332 -11.04 -8.17 5.25
N ILE A 333 -9.88 -8.43 5.87
CA ILE A 333 -9.75 -8.79 7.28
C ILE A 333 -10.33 -7.70 8.19
N LEU A 334 -10.05 -6.42 7.92
CA LEU A 334 -10.60 -5.31 8.70
C LEU A 334 -12.12 -5.21 8.59
N MET A 335 -12.66 -5.37 7.38
CA MET A 335 -14.11 -5.35 7.14
C MET A 335 -14.80 -6.54 7.83
N ASP A 336 -14.24 -7.74 7.75
CA ASP A 336 -14.78 -8.94 8.41
C ASP A 336 -14.74 -8.81 9.94
N ALA A 337 -13.73 -8.11 10.48
CA ALA A 337 -13.61 -7.83 11.91
C ALA A 337 -14.47 -6.62 12.37
N GLY A 338 -15.14 -5.91 11.46
CA GLY A 338 -15.89 -4.69 11.77
C GLY A 338 -15.00 -3.52 12.24
N LEU A 339 -13.73 -3.52 11.85
CA LEU A 339 -12.75 -2.51 12.23
C LEU A 339 -12.67 -1.38 11.18
N MET A 340 -12.29 -0.19 11.64
CA MET A 340 -12.10 0.98 10.79
C MET A 340 -10.87 0.80 9.90
N TRP A 341 -10.95 1.30 8.65
CA TRP A 341 -9.77 1.52 7.84
C TRP A 341 -9.83 2.89 7.16
N LEU A 342 -8.70 3.54 7.09
CA LEU A 342 -8.49 4.81 6.41
C LEU A 342 -7.55 4.58 5.24
N GLY A 343 -7.76 5.29 4.13
CA GLY A 343 -6.80 5.32 3.04
C GLY A 343 -5.60 6.19 3.43
N SER A 344 -4.40 5.72 3.16
CA SER A 344 -3.18 6.48 3.42
C SER A 344 -2.11 6.17 2.37
N GLY A 345 -0.98 6.86 2.42
CA GLY A 345 0.13 6.68 1.50
C GLY A 345 1.47 7.02 2.12
N LEU A 346 2.54 6.73 1.38
CA LEU A 346 3.92 7.11 1.71
C LEU A 346 4.34 8.39 0.96
N THR A 347 3.45 9.36 0.84
CA THR A 347 3.56 10.47 -0.12
C THR A 347 3.71 9.92 -1.53
N ASP A 348 2.72 9.08 -1.89
CA ASP A 348 2.70 8.35 -3.14
C ASP A 348 2.74 9.28 -4.33
N PRO A 349 3.72 9.13 -5.25
CA PRO A 349 3.62 9.71 -6.56
C PRO A 349 2.48 9.07 -7.37
N ASP A 350 2.32 9.50 -8.57
CA ASP A 350 1.22 9.26 -9.49
C ASP A 350 0.85 7.78 -9.74
N ILE A 351 1.83 6.89 -10.02
CA ILE A 351 1.54 5.47 -10.30
C ILE A 351 1.04 4.76 -9.04
N SER A 352 1.76 4.91 -7.92
CA SER A 352 1.37 4.30 -6.65
C SER A 352 0.10 4.93 -6.08
N MET A 353 -0.13 6.23 -6.32
CA MET A 353 -1.37 6.90 -5.96
C MET A 353 -2.56 6.38 -6.79
N ALA A 354 -2.39 6.14 -8.11
CA ALA A 354 -3.41 5.53 -8.95
C ALA A 354 -3.80 4.14 -8.43
N ALA A 355 -2.81 3.33 -8.05
CA ALA A 355 -3.04 2.02 -7.43
C ALA A 355 -3.83 2.12 -6.12
N ALA A 356 -3.46 3.06 -5.24
CA ALA A 356 -4.17 3.30 -3.97
C ALA A 356 -5.62 3.76 -4.22
N LEU A 357 -5.84 4.70 -5.14
CA LEU A 357 -7.18 5.18 -5.49
C LEU A 357 -8.06 4.07 -6.05
N ALA A 358 -7.52 3.21 -6.94
CA ALA A 358 -8.25 2.08 -7.49
C ALA A 358 -8.66 1.09 -6.40
N LEU A 359 -7.77 0.79 -5.44
CA LEU A 359 -8.07 -0.08 -4.29
C LEU A 359 -9.14 0.55 -3.38
N PHE A 360 -8.94 1.80 -2.97
CA PHE A 360 -9.84 2.47 -2.04
C PHE A 360 -11.24 2.68 -2.65
N GLY A 361 -11.30 2.99 -3.94
CA GLY A 361 -12.55 3.08 -4.68
C GLY A 361 -13.27 1.73 -4.73
N ALA A 362 -12.59 0.65 -5.14
CA ALA A 362 -13.17 -0.69 -5.25
C ALA A 362 -13.72 -1.23 -3.91
N PHE A 363 -13.13 -0.82 -2.79
CA PHE A 363 -13.57 -1.20 -1.44
C PHE A 363 -14.47 -0.17 -0.77
N GLY A 364 -14.84 0.90 -1.49
CA GLY A 364 -15.82 1.91 -1.04
C GLY A 364 -15.38 2.62 0.23
N LEU A 365 -14.13 3.13 0.27
CA LEU A 365 -13.61 3.90 1.39
C LEU A 365 -14.60 5.01 1.81
N LYS A 366 -14.94 5.04 3.10
CA LYS A 366 -15.94 5.98 3.64
C LYS A 366 -15.32 7.20 4.31
N LYS A 367 -14.09 7.10 4.78
CA LYS A 367 -13.40 8.17 5.49
C LYS A 367 -12.40 8.84 4.56
N PRO A 368 -11.99 10.09 4.85
CA PRO A 368 -10.99 10.76 4.03
C PRO A 368 -9.64 10.03 4.01
N ALA A 369 -8.98 10.00 2.86
CA ALA A 369 -7.66 9.40 2.69
C ALA A 369 -6.55 10.44 2.81
N ALA A 370 -5.45 10.10 3.50
CA ALA A 370 -4.23 10.90 3.56
C ALA A 370 -3.28 10.55 2.39
N LEU A 371 -3.69 10.87 1.16
CA LEU A 371 -2.89 10.75 -0.05
C LEU A 371 -2.28 12.11 -0.41
N ASN A 372 -1.18 12.45 0.21
CA ASN A 372 -0.60 13.79 0.19
C ASN A 372 0.48 14.02 -0.90
N GLY A 373 0.68 13.06 -1.82
CA GLY A 373 1.60 13.24 -2.95
C GLY A 373 1.39 14.56 -3.69
N PRO A 374 0.17 14.90 -4.14
CA PRO A 374 -0.12 16.15 -4.86
C PRO A 374 0.14 17.42 -4.05
N GLN A 375 0.12 17.33 -2.72
CA GLN A 375 0.44 18.46 -1.84
C GLN A 375 1.93 18.78 -1.87
N PHE A 376 2.81 17.78 -2.02
CA PHE A 376 4.25 17.94 -1.86
C PHE A 376 5.05 17.75 -3.16
N LEU A 377 4.59 16.94 -4.09
CA LEU A 377 5.34 16.61 -5.30
C LEU A 377 5.06 17.59 -6.44
N THR A 378 6.07 17.91 -7.23
CA THR A 378 5.98 18.89 -8.32
C THR A 378 6.20 18.29 -9.71
N ALA A 379 6.49 17.00 -9.81
CA ALA A 379 6.60 16.26 -11.06
C ALA A 379 5.62 15.10 -11.08
N ASP A 380 5.25 14.67 -12.29
CA ASP A 380 4.46 13.48 -12.58
C ASP A 380 5.04 12.74 -13.81
N VAL A 381 4.74 11.45 -13.93
CA VAL A 381 5.14 10.61 -15.06
C VAL A 381 3.96 10.09 -15.89
N LEU A 382 2.73 10.53 -15.58
CA LEU A 382 1.55 10.12 -16.33
C LEU A 382 1.37 10.97 -17.60
N ALA A 383 0.80 10.37 -18.65
CA ALA A 383 0.40 11.11 -19.86
C ALA A 383 -0.68 12.16 -19.52
N LYS A 384 -1.59 11.83 -18.62
CA LYS A 384 -2.59 12.75 -18.05
C LYS A 384 -2.52 12.68 -16.54
N PRO A 385 -2.32 13.80 -15.82
CA PRO A 385 -2.27 13.84 -14.38
C PRO A 385 -3.58 13.32 -13.72
N LEU A 386 -3.46 12.74 -12.53
CA LEU A 386 -4.62 12.35 -11.72
C LEU A 386 -5.50 13.58 -11.44
N GLN A 387 -6.81 13.38 -11.55
CA GLN A 387 -7.78 14.46 -11.35
C GLN A 387 -8.14 14.59 -9.88
N ILE A 388 -7.76 15.72 -9.29
CA ILE A 388 -8.07 16.06 -7.89
C ILE A 388 -8.76 17.42 -7.90
N ASN A 389 -10.00 17.44 -7.43
CA ASN A 389 -10.82 18.63 -7.40
C ASN A 389 -11.51 18.75 -6.05
N ASN A 390 -11.43 19.92 -5.43
CA ASN A 390 -12.12 20.22 -4.16
C ASN A 390 -11.91 19.14 -3.09
N GLY A 391 -10.66 18.75 -2.84
CA GLY A 391 -10.31 17.73 -1.84
C GLY A 391 -10.83 16.33 -2.16
N SER A 392 -11.10 16.02 -3.42
CA SER A 392 -11.56 14.71 -3.88
C SER A 392 -10.79 14.25 -5.11
N ALA A 393 -10.34 13.00 -5.11
CA ALA A 393 -9.63 12.39 -6.22
C ALA A 393 -10.56 11.45 -7.01
N THR A 394 -10.53 11.59 -8.33
CA THR A 394 -11.25 10.67 -9.23
C THR A 394 -10.53 9.32 -9.26
N VAL A 395 -11.27 8.23 -9.09
CA VAL A 395 -10.71 6.87 -9.23
C VAL A 395 -10.49 6.58 -10.70
N PRO A 396 -9.26 6.18 -11.10
CA PRO A 396 -9.00 5.78 -12.49
C PRO A 396 -9.88 4.58 -12.91
N SER A 397 -10.39 4.60 -14.12
CA SER A 397 -11.41 3.64 -14.59
C SER A 397 -11.00 2.76 -15.78
N GLY A 398 -9.81 2.97 -16.35
CA GLY A 398 -9.29 2.17 -17.46
C GLY A 398 -8.78 0.79 -17.05
N PRO A 399 -8.36 -0.07 -18.02
CA PRO A 399 -7.71 -1.33 -17.75
C PRO A 399 -6.45 -1.18 -16.87
N GLY A 400 -6.19 -2.17 -16.03
CA GLY A 400 -5.09 -2.14 -15.08
C GLY A 400 -5.30 -1.07 -14.02
N LEU A 401 -4.27 -0.25 -13.78
CA LEU A 401 -4.33 0.90 -12.87
C LEU A 401 -5.19 2.05 -13.40
N GLY A 402 -5.66 1.96 -14.66
CA GLY A 402 -6.51 2.97 -15.28
C GLY A 402 -5.78 4.27 -15.65
N VAL A 403 -4.46 4.23 -15.71
CA VAL A 403 -3.59 5.36 -16.08
C VAL A 403 -2.60 4.95 -17.16
N GLU A 404 -2.13 5.93 -17.94
CA GLU A 404 -1.09 5.78 -18.94
C GLU A 404 0.19 6.46 -18.46
N VAL A 405 1.29 5.73 -18.45
CA VAL A 405 2.62 6.24 -18.08
C VAL A 405 3.32 6.77 -19.34
N ASP A 406 3.80 8.00 -19.26
CA ASP A 406 4.67 8.60 -20.28
C ASP A 406 6.13 8.23 -19.99
N GLU A 407 6.63 7.22 -20.69
CA GLU A 407 7.99 6.72 -20.50
C GLU A 407 9.06 7.79 -20.76
N SER A 408 8.78 8.79 -21.60
CA SER A 408 9.70 9.91 -21.84
C SER A 408 9.87 10.79 -20.60
N LYS A 409 8.78 10.98 -19.83
CA LYS A 409 8.82 11.66 -18.52
C LYS A 409 9.60 10.83 -17.49
N VAL A 410 9.42 9.49 -17.45
CA VAL A 410 10.18 8.58 -16.58
C VAL A 410 11.67 8.70 -16.84
N ILE A 411 12.09 8.59 -18.11
CA ILE A 411 13.50 8.67 -18.50
C ILE A 411 14.09 10.05 -18.18
N ARG A 412 13.33 11.12 -18.37
CA ARG A 412 13.75 12.49 -18.01
C ARG A 412 13.98 12.60 -16.51
N LEU A 413 13.01 12.16 -15.69
CA LEU A 413 13.09 12.22 -14.23
C LEU A 413 14.28 11.40 -13.71
N MET A 414 14.52 10.20 -14.27
CA MET A 414 15.69 9.37 -13.97
C MET A 414 17.01 10.10 -14.26
N LYS A 415 17.12 10.77 -15.42
CA LYS A 415 18.33 11.54 -15.79
C LYS A 415 18.56 12.74 -14.86
N GLU A 416 17.50 13.39 -14.42
CA GLU A 416 17.58 14.50 -13.44
C GLU A 416 18.02 13.99 -12.07
N THR A 417 17.52 12.84 -11.62
CA THR A 417 17.95 12.15 -10.40
C THR A 417 19.44 11.86 -10.42
N THR A 418 19.94 11.22 -11.46
CA THR A 418 21.37 10.87 -11.60
C THR A 418 22.28 12.10 -11.59
N LYS A 419 21.81 13.25 -12.04
CA LYS A 419 22.57 14.51 -11.97
C LYS A 419 22.63 15.07 -10.56
N SER A 420 21.52 14.98 -9.82
CA SER A 420 21.44 15.50 -8.44
C SER A 420 22.26 14.67 -7.44
N ASP A 421 22.36 13.34 -7.67
CA ASP A 421 23.10 12.43 -6.79
C ASP A 421 24.63 12.48 -7.01
N ARG A 422 25.10 13.15 -8.06
CA ARG A 422 26.52 13.45 -8.29
C ARG A 422 27.08 14.59 -7.44
N ILE A 423 26.38 15.00 -6.37
CA ILE A 423 26.88 16.02 -5.49
C ILE A 423 28.10 15.46 -4.76
N GLN A 424 29.22 16.16 -4.96
CA GLN A 424 30.58 15.93 -4.55
C GLN A 424 30.74 15.44 -3.11
N VAL A 425 31.56 14.40 -2.97
CA VAL A 425 32.17 13.98 -1.69
C VAL A 425 33.26 14.99 -1.32
#